data_5e7765e09562a8b41d1c0d82eaa9c809
#
_entry.id   5e7765e09562a8b41d1c0d82eaa9c809
#
_cell.length_a   1.000
_cell.length_b   1.000
_cell.length_c   1.000
_cell.angle_alpha   90.00
_cell.angle_beta   90.00
_cell.angle_gamma   90.00
#
_symmetry.space_group_name_H-M   'P 1'
#
loop_
_entity.id
_entity.type
_entity.pdbx_description
1 polymer ?
#
loop_
_entity_poly.entity_id
_entity_poly.type
_entity_poly.pdbx_seq_one_letter_code
_entity_poly.pdbx_strand_id
1 'polypeptide(L)'
;SSQEMFPIETYATVLMGWRYNNFMKNMNELGFAYHGGNGKIGYYHIKGLSTIDIDNEEDFRLAEVAVKMQMKSNFSDPEYYKGIKDRVEIEVPEILKKDGVLKTNFSEENKPRVDLNKLISKYGSSSSWSHRLVNTENNSVTLIAQLPGEGNRLHYHPNWNEWWYILKGKWEWDIEGEKTIVKKGDLVFIGKGRKHKITAIGHEMAIRLAVSRADVEHVYPGSL
;
A
#
# COMPACT_ATOMS: atom_id res chain seq x y z
N SER A 1 24.66 27.62 1.23
CA SER A 1 23.56 28.01 2.10
C SER A 1 23.15 26.81 2.95
N SER A 2 22.81 27.01 4.24
CA SER A 2 22.38 25.93 5.14
C SER A 2 21.09 25.21 4.65
N GLN A 3 20.38 25.83 3.73
CA GLN A 3 19.16 25.26 3.10
C GLN A 3 19.47 24.23 2.00
N GLU A 4 20.72 24.12 1.58
CA GLU A 4 21.18 23.16 0.56
C GLU A 4 21.88 21.93 1.18
N MET A 5 21.96 21.87 2.50
CA MET A 5 22.53 20.71 3.19
C MET A 5 21.52 19.57 3.21
N PHE A 6 22.02 18.36 2.98
CA PHE A 6 21.21 17.15 3.20
C PHE A 6 20.79 17.08 4.68
N PRO A 7 19.53 16.72 4.96
CA PRO A 7 19.08 16.54 6.33
C PRO A 7 19.94 15.47 7.02
N ILE A 8 20.42 15.79 8.20
CA ILE A 8 21.12 14.84 9.07
C ILE A 8 20.04 14.14 9.90
N GLU A 9 20.01 12.83 9.81
CA GLU A 9 19.13 12.01 10.64
C GLU A 9 19.85 11.59 11.91
N THR A 10 19.22 11.82 13.05
CA THR A 10 19.76 11.42 14.34
C THR A 10 18.89 10.34 14.97
N TYR A 11 19.49 9.56 15.83
CA TYR A 11 18.78 8.50 16.56
C TYR A 11 17.86 9.14 17.60
N ALA A 12 16.57 8.85 17.49
CA ALA A 12 15.61 9.16 18.53
C ALA A 12 15.31 7.88 19.31
N THR A 13 15.62 7.85 20.59
CA THR A 13 15.45 6.66 21.45
C THR A 13 14.02 6.45 21.96
N VAL A 14 13.04 7.06 21.31
CA VAL A 14 11.64 7.12 21.74
C VAL A 14 10.97 5.76 21.83
N LEU A 15 11.25 4.87 20.89
CA LEU A 15 10.75 3.50 20.91
C LEU A 15 11.72 2.58 20.19
N MET A 16 12.13 1.53 20.87
CA MET A 16 12.96 0.48 20.29
C MET A 16 12.31 -0.87 20.49
N GLY A 17 12.43 -1.73 19.47
CA GLY A 17 11.88 -3.07 19.52
C GLY A 17 12.81 -4.07 18.83
N TRP A 18 12.82 -5.28 19.31
CA TRP A 18 13.61 -6.38 18.78
C TRP A 18 12.74 -7.59 18.54
N ARG A 19 13.09 -8.35 17.53
CA ARG A 19 12.63 -9.74 17.44
C ARG A 19 13.37 -10.58 18.48
N TYR A 20 12.66 -11.27 19.34
CA TYR A 20 13.21 -12.04 20.45
C TYR A 20 14.43 -12.89 20.06
N ASN A 21 14.30 -13.68 19.00
CA ASN A 21 15.40 -14.56 18.57
C ASN A 21 16.66 -13.79 18.15
N ASN A 22 16.51 -12.63 17.50
CA ASN A 22 17.66 -11.80 17.12
C ASN A 22 18.27 -11.12 18.35
N PHE A 23 17.46 -10.69 19.29
CA PHE A 23 17.92 -10.14 20.56
C PHE A 23 18.76 -11.18 21.31
N MET A 24 18.22 -12.38 21.52
CA MET A 24 18.93 -13.45 22.24
C MET A 24 20.22 -13.89 21.52
N LYS A 25 20.18 -13.96 20.18
CA LYS A 25 21.37 -14.26 19.40
C LYS A 25 22.48 -13.21 19.62
N ASN A 26 22.12 -11.92 19.50
CA ASN A 26 23.08 -10.84 19.72
C ASN A 26 23.64 -10.84 21.17
N MET A 27 22.78 -11.06 22.15
CA MET A 27 23.21 -11.15 23.55
C MET A 27 24.21 -12.29 23.76
N ASN A 28 23.98 -13.46 23.17
CA ASN A 28 24.85 -14.62 23.30
C ASN A 28 26.17 -14.48 22.55
N GLU A 29 26.14 -13.90 21.34
CA GLU A 29 27.30 -13.80 20.46
C GLU A 29 28.15 -12.55 20.70
N LEU A 30 27.54 -11.44 21.05
CA LEU A 30 28.17 -10.11 21.14
C LEU A 30 28.19 -9.55 22.57
N GLY A 31 27.38 -10.08 23.46
CA GLY A 31 27.20 -9.54 24.81
C GLY A 31 26.27 -8.31 24.86
N PHE A 32 25.70 -7.87 23.74
CA PHE A 32 24.77 -6.75 23.66
C PHE A 32 23.80 -6.91 22.49
N ALA A 33 22.63 -6.29 22.61
CA ALA A 33 21.64 -6.23 21.54
C ALA A 33 21.05 -4.82 21.33
N TYR A 34 21.46 -3.88 22.14
CA TYR A 34 21.01 -2.51 22.16
C TYR A 34 21.83 -1.66 21.16
N HIS A 35 21.19 -0.83 20.37
CA HIS A 35 21.84 0.01 19.36
C HIS A 35 22.73 -0.72 18.35
N GLY A 36 22.30 -1.83 17.85
CA GLY A 36 23.06 -2.55 16.84
C GLY A 36 23.01 -4.05 17.00
N GLY A 37 24.14 -4.68 16.70
CA GLY A 37 24.24 -6.13 16.62
C GLY A 37 24.09 -6.64 15.20
N ASN A 38 24.10 -7.95 15.04
CA ASN A 38 23.92 -8.60 13.74
C ASN A 38 22.43 -8.60 13.37
N GLY A 39 22.13 -8.20 12.15
CA GLY A 39 20.78 -8.26 11.61
C GLY A 39 20.38 -7.01 10.81
N LYS A 40 19.19 -7.06 10.27
CA LYS A 40 18.61 -5.90 9.57
C LYS A 40 17.99 -4.96 10.59
N ILE A 41 18.34 -3.69 10.51
CA ILE A 41 17.76 -2.62 11.33
C ILE A 41 16.69 -1.96 10.48
N GLY A 42 15.47 -1.87 11.03
CA GLY A 42 14.40 -1.04 10.50
C GLY A 42 14.26 0.23 11.36
N TYR A 43 13.93 1.34 10.76
CA TYR A 43 13.71 2.60 11.45
C TYR A 43 12.45 3.29 10.90
N TYR A 44 11.88 4.12 11.72
CA TYR A 44 10.73 4.95 11.37
C TYR A 44 11.10 6.42 11.59
N HIS A 45 10.88 7.24 10.56
CA HIS A 45 11.18 8.67 10.65
C HIS A 45 10.10 9.40 11.44
N ILE A 46 10.49 10.05 12.52
CA ILE A 46 9.65 11.00 13.23
C ILE A 46 10.08 12.43 12.88
N LYS A 47 9.16 13.36 12.86
CA LYS A 47 9.39 14.74 12.41
C LYS A 47 8.69 15.76 13.30
N GLY A 48 9.23 16.99 13.26
CA GLY A 48 8.61 18.12 13.93
C GLY A 48 8.56 17.94 15.44
N LEU A 49 7.45 18.30 16.06
CA LEU A 49 7.28 18.27 17.52
C LEU A 49 7.33 16.87 18.14
N SER A 50 7.17 15.82 17.31
CA SER A 50 7.33 14.43 17.77
C SER A 50 8.78 14.05 18.08
N THR A 51 9.74 14.91 17.75
CA THR A 51 11.17 14.67 18.01
C THR A 51 11.64 15.23 19.36
N ILE A 52 10.75 15.86 20.12
CA ILE A 52 11.09 16.37 21.45
C ILE A 52 11.28 15.18 22.38
N ASP A 53 12.49 15.03 22.88
CA ASP A 53 12.84 14.08 23.92
C ASP A 53 12.80 14.81 25.28
N ILE A 54 12.33 14.17 26.33
CA ILE A 54 12.11 14.81 27.63
C ILE A 54 13.06 14.18 28.64
N ASP A 55 14.22 14.77 28.79
CA ASP A 55 15.24 14.33 29.73
C ASP A 55 15.30 15.21 31.00
N ASN A 56 14.77 16.44 30.93
CA ASN A 56 14.82 17.40 32.00
C ASN A 56 13.59 18.32 32.00
N GLU A 57 13.52 19.21 32.98
CA GLU A 57 12.41 20.14 33.19
C GLU A 57 12.24 21.14 32.03
N GLU A 58 13.32 21.53 31.37
CA GLU A 58 13.26 22.45 30.23
C GLU A 58 12.63 21.77 29.01
N ASP A 59 12.96 20.50 28.74
CA ASP A 59 12.37 19.71 27.70
C ASP A 59 10.88 19.49 27.95
N PHE A 60 10.53 19.23 29.22
CA PHE A 60 9.12 19.09 29.63
C PHE A 60 8.34 20.37 29.32
N ARG A 61 8.86 21.54 29.67
CA ARG A 61 8.24 22.83 29.37
C ARG A 61 8.13 23.09 27.88
N LEU A 62 9.14 22.72 27.11
CA LEU A 62 9.11 22.81 25.65
C LEU A 62 8.01 21.92 25.07
N ALA A 63 7.92 20.68 25.52
CA ALA A 63 6.87 19.75 25.10
C ALA A 63 5.46 20.27 25.48
N GLU A 64 5.31 20.83 26.67
CA GLU A 64 4.04 21.44 27.13
C GLU A 64 3.61 22.61 26.23
N VAL A 65 4.54 23.49 25.85
CA VAL A 65 4.27 24.59 24.92
C VAL A 65 3.91 24.06 23.55
N ALA A 66 4.61 23.05 23.06
CA ALA A 66 4.35 22.40 21.78
C ALA A 66 2.93 21.81 21.72
N VAL A 67 2.51 21.09 22.77
CA VAL A 67 1.15 20.55 22.88
C VAL A 67 0.10 21.67 22.95
N LYS A 68 0.34 22.72 23.71
CA LYS A 68 -0.56 23.89 23.78
C LYS A 68 -0.69 24.61 22.45
N MET A 69 0.37 24.68 21.66
CA MET A 69 0.32 25.22 20.30
C MET A 69 -0.48 24.32 19.35
N GLN A 70 -0.32 23.02 19.45
CA GLN A 70 -1.12 22.06 18.66
C GLN A 70 -2.62 22.18 19.00
N MET A 71 -2.98 22.31 20.25
CA MET A 71 -4.37 22.48 20.68
C MET A 71 -5.02 23.79 20.21
N LYS A 72 -4.24 24.83 19.98
CA LYS A 72 -4.73 26.16 19.53
C LYS A 72 -4.81 26.31 18.01
N SER A 73 -4.06 25.55 17.28
CA SER A 73 -4.11 25.50 15.82
C SER A 73 -4.96 24.29 15.44
N ASN A 74 -5.68 24.39 14.32
CA ASN A 74 -6.47 23.28 13.76
C ASN A 74 -5.58 22.09 13.29
N PHE A 75 -4.55 21.75 14.06
CA PHE A 75 -3.84 20.50 13.86
C PHE A 75 -4.77 19.37 14.34
N SER A 76 -4.84 18.33 13.55
CA SER A 76 -5.57 17.13 13.93
C SER A 76 -5.09 16.62 15.28
N ASP A 77 -6.01 16.21 16.13
CA ASP A 77 -5.69 15.55 17.38
C ASP A 77 -4.69 14.42 17.17
N PRO A 78 -3.80 14.15 18.14
CA PRO A 78 -2.91 13.00 18.06
C PRO A 78 -3.72 11.74 17.81
N GLU A 79 -3.41 11.04 16.74
CA GLU A 79 -4.03 9.73 16.48
C GLU A 79 -3.49 8.72 17.49
N TYR A 80 -4.27 8.48 18.53
CA TYR A 80 -4.01 7.36 19.43
C TYR A 80 -4.32 6.04 18.73
N TYR A 81 -3.50 5.03 18.99
CA TYR A 81 -3.76 3.68 18.51
C TYR A 81 -5.13 3.20 19.00
N LYS A 82 -6.08 3.07 18.11
CA LYS A 82 -7.46 2.63 18.37
C LYS A 82 -7.69 1.15 18.05
N GLY A 83 -6.65 0.33 18.05
CA GLY A 83 -6.74 -1.06 17.66
C GLY A 83 -6.02 -1.35 16.35
N ILE A 84 -6.58 -2.21 15.53
CA ILE A 84 -5.97 -2.64 14.26
C ILE A 84 -5.85 -1.45 13.31
N LYS A 85 -4.61 -1.12 12.92
CA LYS A 85 -4.35 -0.09 11.91
C LYS A 85 -4.61 -0.65 10.52
N ASP A 86 -5.07 0.24 9.65
CA ASP A 86 -5.14 -0.07 8.22
C ASP A 86 -3.73 -0.39 7.70
N ARG A 87 -3.63 -1.48 6.95
CA ARG A 87 -2.39 -1.82 6.26
C ARG A 87 -2.26 -0.93 5.03
N VAL A 88 -1.13 -0.24 4.91
CA VAL A 88 -0.82 0.60 3.75
C VAL A 88 0.25 -0.10 2.92
N GLU A 89 0.00 -0.27 1.65
CA GLU A 89 0.97 -0.76 0.68
C GLU A 89 1.12 0.26 -0.45
N ILE A 90 2.36 0.64 -0.72
CA ILE A 90 2.74 1.43 -1.88
C ILE A 90 3.35 0.45 -2.88
N GLU A 91 2.95 0.50 -4.10
CA GLU A 91 3.26 -0.50 -5.12
C GLU A 91 2.65 -1.85 -4.89
N VAL A 92 1.82 -2.25 -5.78
CA VAL A 92 1.28 -3.43 -5.91
C VAL A 92 0.89 -4.24 -5.80
N PRO A 93 -0.04 -4.17 -5.97
CA PRO A 93 -1.07 -4.90 -5.28
C PRO A 93 -0.97 -6.35 -5.42
N GLU A 94 -1.02 -6.95 -4.29
CA GLU A 94 -1.30 -8.34 -4.15
C GLU A 94 -2.74 -8.61 -4.55
N ILE A 95 -2.93 -9.23 -5.70
CA ILE A 95 -4.21 -9.67 -6.20
C ILE A 95 -4.50 -11.04 -5.62
N LEU A 96 -5.64 -11.21 -4.94
CA LEU A 96 -6.01 -12.48 -4.36
C LEU A 96 -6.23 -13.54 -5.42
N LYS A 97 -5.56 -14.66 -5.26
CA LYS A 97 -5.82 -15.93 -5.95
C LYS A 97 -6.53 -16.89 -5.00
N LYS A 98 -7.12 -17.92 -5.58
CA LYS A 98 -7.72 -19.02 -4.84
C LYS A 98 -6.71 -19.71 -3.91
N ASP A 99 -5.47 -19.81 -4.34
CA ASP A 99 -4.36 -20.49 -3.67
C ASP A 99 -3.24 -19.53 -3.25
N GLY A 100 -3.51 -18.25 -3.10
CA GLY A 100 -2.50 -17.28 -2.67
C GLY A 100 -2.63 -15.93 -3.34
N VAL A 101 -1.50 -15.28 -3.55
CA VAL A 101 -1.43 -13.92 -4.05
C VAL A 101 -0.72 -13.85 -5.39
N LEU A 102 -1.36 -13.19 -6.34
CA LEU A 102 -0.78 -12.92 -7.65
C LEU A 102 0.05 -11.65 -7.62
N LYS A 103 1.31 -11.73 -7.96
CA LYS A 103 2.15 -10.55 -8.17
C LYS A 103 2.10 -10.08 -9.62
N THR A 104 2.08 -8.78 -9.82
CA THR A 104 2.12 -8.18 -11.15
C THR A 104 3.49 -8.39 -11.79
N ASN A 105 3.50 -8.84 -13.04
CA ASN A 105 4.73 -8.92 -13.82
C ASN A 105 5.05 -7.56 -14.44
N PHE A 106 6.25 -7.08 -14.19
CA PHE A 106 6.80 -5.89 -14.81
C PHE A 106 7.79 -6.32 -15.88
N SER A 107 7.43 -6.24 -17.14
CA SER A 107 8.36 -6.50 -18.23
C SER A 107 8.00 -5.66 -19.43
N GLU A 108 8.99 -4.98 -20.01
CA GLU A 108 8.87 -4.25 -21.27
C GLU A 108 7.66 -3.30 -21.35
N GLU A 109 7.50 -2.47 -20.35
CA GLU A 109 6.46 -1.45 -20.27
C GLU A 109 6.63 -0.34 -21.31
N ASN A 110 5.59 0.46 -21.46
CA ASN A 110 5.59 1.66 -22.30
C ASN A 110 5.90 1.41 -23.80
N LYS A 111 5.55 0.24 -24.31
CA LYS A 111 5.65 -0.01 -25.76
C LYS A 111 4.68 0.91 -26.52
N PRO A 112 5.09 1.48 -27.66
CA PRO A 112 4.22 2.32 -28.49
C PRO A 112 2.92 1.64 -28.92
N ARG A 113 2.93 0.30 -29.00
CA ARG A 113 1.76 -0.49 -29.33
C ARG A 113 1.84 -1.87 -28.67
N VAL A 114 0.75 -2.26 -28.02
CA VAL A 114 0.55 -3.62 -27.48
C VAL A 114 -0.70 -4.24 -28.12
N ASP A 115 -0.57 -5.42 -28.68
CA ASP A 115 -1.72 -6.23 -29.11
C ASP A 115 -2.22 -7.04 -27.91
N LEU A 116 -3.32 -6.59 -27.33
CA LEU A 116 -3.89 -7.23 -26.13
C LEU A 116 -4.37 -8.66 -26.40
N ASN A 117 -4.86 -8.96 -27.61
CA ASN A 117 -5.32 -10.30 -27.95
C ASN A 117 -4.15 -11.29 -27.97
N LYS A 118 -3.01 -10.88 -28.55
CA LYS A 118 -1.79 -11.70 -28.51
C LYS A 118 -1.29 -11.92 -27.09
N LEU A 119 -1.34 -10.88 -26.27
CA LEU A 119 -0.91 -10.98 -24.87
C LEU A 119 -1.81 -11.93 -24.07
N ILE A 120 -3.12 -11.81 -24.21
CA ILE A 120 -4.10 -12.69 -23.59
C ILE A 120 -3.89 -14.14 -24.03
N SER A 121 -3.68 -14.37 -25.32
CA SER A 121 -3.40 -15.70 -25.86
C SER A 121 -2.10 -16.30 -25.33
N LYS A 122 -1.07 -15.48 -25.14
CA LYS A 122 0.23 -15.90 -24.58
C LYS A 122 0.10 -16.43 -23.15
N TYR A 123 -0.65 -15.74 -22.30
CA TYR A 123 -0.82 -16.15 -20.91
C TYR A 123 -1.90 -17.21 -20.70
N GLY A 124 -2.85 -17.30 -21.64
CA GLY A 124 -3.94 -18.28 -21.57
C GLY A 124 -4.97 -18.02 -20.47
N SER A 125 -5.73 -19.06 -20.16
CA SER A 125 -6.85 -18.98 -19.21
C SER A 125 -6.82 -20.05 -18.11
N SER A 126 -5.73 -20.78 -17.98
CA SER A 126 -5.60 -21.86 -16.98
C SER A 126 -5.20 -21.37 -15.58
N SER A 127 -4.63 -20.20 -15.49
CA SER A 127 -4.22 -19.58 -14.21
C SER A 127 -4.38 -18.06 -14.29
N SER A 128 -4.63 -17.44 -13.14
CA SER A 128 -4.67 -15.98 -13.06
C SER A 128 -3.30 -15.36 -13.28
N TRP A 129 -3.31 -14.22 -13.92
CA TRP A 129 -2.09 -13.45 -14.23
C TRP A 129 -2.39 -11.95 -14.28
N SER A 130 -1.34 -11.16 -14.16
CA SER A 130 -1.38 -9.73 -14.47
C SER A 130 -0.14 -9.30 -15.22
N HIS A 131 -0.28 -8.24 -16.01
CA HIS A 131 0.81 -7.69 -16.79
C HIS A 131 0.72 -6.17 -16.86
N ARG A 132 1.78 -5.48 -16.44
CA ARG A 132 1.88 -4.04 -16.52
C ARG A 132 2.19 -3.62 -17.96
N LEU A 133 1.33 -2.77 -18.53
CA LEU A 133 1.43 -2.27 -19.89
C LEU A 133 2.06 -0.89 -19.99
N VAL A 134 1.67 -0.02 -19.04
CA VAL A 134 2.14 1.35 -18.97
C VAL A 134 2.56 1.64 -17.53
N ASN A 135 3.69 2.30 -17.40
CA ASN A 135 4.22 2.74 -16.11
C ASN A 135 4.97 4.06 -16.31
N THR A 136 4.32 5.15 -15.94
CA THR A 136 4.89 6.50 -16.01
C THR A 136 4.64 7.22 -14.67
N GLU A 137 5.21 8.39 -14.52
CA GLU A 137 5.00 9.22 -13.32
C GLU A 137 3.52 9.59 -13.06
N ASN A 138 2.70 9.58 -14.13
CA ASN A 138 1.29 10.00 -14.04
C ASN A 138 0.30 8.85 -14.23
N ASN A 139 0.70 7.77 -14.91
CA ASN A 139 -0.20 6.69 -15.29
C ASN A 139 0.44 5.32 -15.14
N SER A 140 -0.37 4.41 -14.63
CA SER A 140 -0.10 2.98 -14.59
C SER A 140 -1.28 2.24 -15.20
N VAL A 141 -1.00 1.35 -16.15
CA VAL A 141 -2.02 0.53 -16.80
C VAL A 141 -1.64 -0.94 -16.65
N THR A 142 -2.48 -1.70 -15.98
CA THR A 142 -2.27 -3.12 -15.75
C THR A 142 -3.42 -3.94 -16.33
N LEU A 143 -3.09 -4.92 -17.15
CA LEU A 143 -4.03 -5.93 -17.61
C LEU A 143 -4.07 -7.07 -16.60
N ILE A 144 -5.24 -7.37 -16.08
CA ILE A 144 -5.44 -8.33 -15.00
C ILE A 144 -6.45 -9.37 -15.43
N ALA A 145 -6.08 -10.63 -15.33
CA ALA A 145 -6.92 -11.78 -15.61
C ALA A 145 -7.04 -12.66 -14.35
N GLN A 146 -8.26 -12.96 -13.97
CA GLN A 146 -8.53 -13.73 -12.76
C GLN A 146 -9.59 -14.81 -12.99
N LEU A 147 -9.38 -15.95 -12.33
CA LEU A 147 -10.33 -17.04 -12.32
C LEU A 147 -11.55 -16.70 -11.42
N PRO A 148 -12.71 -17.33 -11.66
CA PRO A 148 -13.88 -17.14 -10.82
C PRO A 148 -13.58 -17.35 -9.32
N GLY A 149 -14.04 -16.43 -8.50
CA GLY A 149 -13.82 -16.39 -7.05
C GLY A 149 -12.58 -15.61 -6.62
N GLU A 150 -11.71 -15.21 -7.54
CA GLU A 150 -10.54 -14.39 -7.26
C GLU A 150 -10.84 -12.90 -7.47
N GLY A 151 -10.06 -12.05 -6.83
CA GLY A 151 -10.27 -10.60 -6.92
C GLY A 151 -9.23 -9.82 -6.11
N ASN A 152 -9.59 -8.59 -5.76
CA ASN A 152 -8.78 -7.77 -4.86
C ASN A 152 -9.29 -7.88 -3.44
N ARG A 153 -8.45 -7.55 -2.49
CA ARG A 153 -8.87 -7.28 -1.10
C ARG A 153 -9.65 -5.97 -1.05
N LEU A 154 -10.53 -5.84 -0.05
CA LEU A 154 -11.16 -4.57 0.26
C LEU A 154 -10.07 -3.54 0.60
N HIS A 155 -10.03 -2.43 -0.13
CA HIS A 155 -9.07 -1.36 0.06
C HIS A 155 -9.63 -0.02 -0.45
N TYR A 156 -8.89 1.05 -0.21
CA TYR A 156 -9.16 2.36 -0.79
C TYR A 156 -7.85 3.09 -1.10
N HIS A 157 -7.93 4.09 -1.97
CA HIS A 157 -6.83 4.98 -2.31
C HIS A 157 -7.11 6.37 -1.73
N PRO A 158 -6.33 6.85 -0.74
CA PRO A 158 -6.66 8.10 -0.06
C PRO A 158 -6.58 9.32 -0.98
N ASN A 159 -5.65 9.32 -1.93
CA ASN A 159 -5.29 10.51 -2.69
C ASN A 159 -5.47 10.38 -4.20
N TRP A 160 -5.99 9.27 -4.69
CA TRP A 160 -6.07 9.02 -6.12
C TRP A 160 -7.38 8.38 -6.56
N ASN A 161 -7.85 8.74 -7.76
CA ASN A 161 -8.96 8.07 -8.42
C ASN A 161 -8.44 6.91 -9.27
N GLU A 162 -9.23 5.88 -9.38
CA GLU A 162 -8.95 4.72 -10.22
C GLU A 162 -10.11 4.49 -11.18
N TRP A 163 -9.83 3.91 -12.35
CA TRP A 163 -10.88 3.43 -13.22
C TRP A 163 -10.46 2.13 -13.91
N TRP A 164 -11.45 1.35 -14.28
CA TRP A 164 -11.26 0.02 -14.83
C TRP A 164 -12.17 -0.18 -16.02
N TYR A 165 -11.65 -0.84 -17.03
CA TYR A 165 -12.42 -1.24 -18.19
C TYR A 165 -12.49 -2.76 -18.27
N ILE A 166 -13.71 -3.32 -18.42
CA ILE A 166 -13.93 -4.76 -18.44
C ILE A 166 -13.83 -5.27 -19.88
N LEU A 167 -12.79 -6.08 -20.11
CA LEU A 167 -12.50 -6.66 -21.44
C LEU A 167 -13.21 -7.98 -21.65
N LYS A 168 -13.35 -8.80 -20.59
CA LYS A 168 -13.94 -10.14 -20.66
C LYS A 168 -14.52 -10.57 -19.32
N GLY A 169 -15.54 -11.45 -19.35
CA GLY A 169 -16.14 -12.06 -18.18
C GLY A 169 -17.04 -11.11 -17.41
N LYS A 170 -17.33 -11.51 -16.18
CA LYS A 170 -18.19 -10.75 -15.24
C LYS A 170 -17.47 -10.57 -13.93
N TRP A 171 -17.75 -9.46 -13.25
CA TRP A 171 -17.20 -9.13 -11.96
C TRP A 171 -18.28 -8.64 -11.02
N GLU A 172 -18.22 -9.03 -9.77
CA GLU A 172 -18.95 -8.38 -8.70
C GLU A 172 -18.08 -7.24 -8.16
N TRP A 173 -18.61 -6.02 -8.22
CA TRP A 173 -18.04 -4.84 -7.59
C TRP A 173 -18.76 -4.57 -6.29
N ASP A 174 -17.98 -4.38 -5.25
CA ASP A 174 -18.42 -3.91 -3.95
C ASP A 174 -17.77 -2.54 -3.71
N ILE A 175 -18.56 -1.48 -3.71
CA ILE A 175 -18.12 -0.13 -3.41
C ILE A 175 -18.92 0.36 -2.21
N GLU A 176 -18.24 0.61 -1.09
CA GLU A 176 -18.86 1.03 0.18
C GLU A 176 -19.96 0.06 0.68
N GLY A 177 -19.87 -1.21 0.35
CA GLY A 177 -20.86 -2.23 0.69
C GLY A 177 -21.97 -2.41 -0.35
N GLU A 178 -22.04 -1.57 -1.37
CA GLU A 178 -22.98 -1.70 -2.48
C GLU A 178 -22.41 -2.60 -3.57
N LYS A 179 -23.09 -3.70 -3.87
CA LYS A 179 -22.66 -4.68 -4.85
C LYS A 179 -23.32 -4.46 -6.20
N THR A 180 -22.51 -4.41 -7.25
CA THR A 180 -22.96 -4.29 -8.64
C THR A 180 -22.24 -5.30 -9.52
N ILE A 181 -22.94 -5.88 -10.47
CA ILE A 181 -22.34 -6.78 -11.47
C ILE A 181 -21.94 -5.95 -12.69
N VAL A 182 -20.67 -6.02 -13.05
CA VAL A 182 -20.12 -5.41 -14.26
C VAL A 182 -19.62 -6.48 -15.24
N LYS A 183 -19.68 -6.18 -16.52
CA LYS A 183 -19.40 -7.12 -17.61
C LYS A 183 -18.63 -6.46 -18.74
N LYS A 184 -18.23 -7.25 -19.72
CA LYS A 184 -17.52 -6.76 -20.92
C LYS A 184 -18.17 -5.50 -21.49
N GLY A 185 -17.36 -4.46 -21.68
CA GLY A 185 -17.75 -3.16 -22.21
C GLY A 185 -18.03 -2.12 -21.15
N ASP A 186 -18.18 -2.52 -19.89
CA ASP A 186 -18.42 -1.57 -18.79
C ASP A 186 -17.10 -0.88 -18.39
N LEU A 187 -17.23 0.40 -18.05
CA LEU A 187 -16.19 1.19 -17.45
C LEU A 187 -16.63 1.54 -16.02
N VAL A 188 -15.75 1.29 -15.06
CA VAL A 188 -15.99 1.57 -13.65
C VAL A 188 -15.05 2.64 -13.18
N PHE A 189 -15.57 3.62 -12.46
CA PHE A 189 -14.80 4.69 -11.83
C PHE A 189 -14.90 4.59 -10.31
N ILE A 190 -13.77 4.74 -9.64
CA ILE A 190 -13.66 4.72 -8.19
C ILE A 190 -13.03 6.04 -7.75
N GLY A 191 -13.80 6.84 -7.03
CA GLY A 191 -13.30 8.06 -6.43
C GLY A 191 -12.33 7.79 -5.28
N LYS A 192 -11.35 8.67 -5.10
CA LYS A 192 -10.42 8.62 -3.97
C LYS A 192 -11.17 8.47 -2.64
N GLY A 193 -10.59 7.73 -1.73
CA GLY A 193 -11.13 7.47 -0.39
C GLY A 193 -12.25 6.43 -0.34
N ARG A 194 -12.82 6.00 -1.47
CA ARG A 194 -13.92 5.03 -1.48
C ARG A 194 -13.40 3.60 -1.34
N LYS A 195 -13.89 2.90 -0.33
CA LYS A 195 -13.58 1.48 -0.11
C LYS A 195 -14.18 0.64 -1.22
N HIS A 196 -13.38 -0.22 -1.80
CA HIS A 196 -13.83 -1.07 -2.89
C HIS A 196 -13.15 -2.43 -2.91
N LYS A 197 -13.87 -3.39 -3.48
CA LYS A 197 -13.43 -4.76 -3.72
C LYS A 197 -14.01 -5.24 -5.04
N ILE A 198 -13.27 -6.05 -5.77
CA ILE A 198 -13.77 -6.71 -6.97
C ILE A 198 -13.53 -8.20 -6.87
N THR A 199 -14.46 -8.99 -7.37
CA THR A 199 -14.38 -10.46 -7.44
C THR A 199 -14.83 -10.93 -8.81
N ALA A 200 -14.02 -11.73 -9.49
CA ALA A 200 -14.40 -12.40 -10.73
C ALA A 200 -15.50 -13.42 -10.44
N ILE A 201 -16.56 -13.39 -11.22
CA ILE A 201 -17.72 -14.29 -11.05
C ILE A 201 -18.06 -15.01 -12.34
N GLY A 202 -18.88 -16.07 -12.25
CA GLY A 202 -19.26 -16.90 -13.39
C GLY A 202 -18.36 -18.11 -13.55
N HIS A 203 -18.19 -18.59 -14.79
CA HIS A 203 -17.53 -19.87 -15.09
C HIS A 203 -16.26 -19.72 -15.95
N GLU A 204 -15.95 -18.52 -16.39
CA GLU A 204 -14.80 -18.23 -17.23
C GLU A 204 -13.88 -17.20 -16.59
N MET A 205 -12.63 -17.19 -17.03
CA MET A 205 -11.66 -16.17 -16.67
C MET A 205 -12.18 -14.78 -17.06
N ALA A 206 -12.16 -13.88 -16.11
CA ALA A 206 -12.51 -12.48 -16.31
C ALA A 206 -11.26 -11.61 -16.46
N ILE A 207 -11.31 -10.64 -17.38
CA ILE A 207 -10.17 -9.79 -17.73
C ILE A 207 -10.58 -8.32 -17.68
N ARG A 208 -9.78 -7.53 -16.99
CA ARG A 208 -9.96 -6.08 -16.88
C ARG A 208 -8.67 -5.32 -17.12
N LEU A 209 -8.80 -4.09 -17.52
CA LEU A 209 -7.74 -3.10 -17.58
C LEU A 209 -7.89 -2.17 -16.39
N ALA A 210 -6.91 -2.13 -15.52
CA ALA A 210 -6.88 -1.23 -14.37
C ALA A 210 -5.95 -0.04 -14.67
N VAL A 211 -6.44 1.16 -14.41
CA VAL A 211 -5.70 2.41 -14.66
C VAL A 211 -5.70 3.29 -13.42
N SER A 212 -4.50 3.58 -12.95
CA SER A 212 -4.26 4.46 -11.80
C SER A 212 -2.85 5.08 -11.91
N ARG A 213 -2.25 5.48 -10.81
CA ARG A 213 -0.80 5.77 -10.72
C ARG A 213 -0.04 4.52 -10.28
N ALA A 214 1.25 4.48 -10.60
CA ALA A 214 2.10 3.36 -10.21
C ALA A 214 2.37 3.30 -8.70
N ASP A 215 2.44 4.45 -8.08
CA ASP A 215 2.80 4.67 -6.67
C ASP A 215 1.58 4.97 -5.77
N VAL A 216 0.41 4.50 -6.15
CA VAL A 216 -0.82 4.72 -5.37
C VAL A 216 -0.82 3.88 -4.11
N GLU A 217 -1.03 4.55 -2.99
CA GLU A 217 -1.24 3.88 -1.71
C GLU A 217 -2.50 3.02 -1.73
N HIS A 218 -2.37 1.78 -1.29
CA HIS A 218 -3.46 0.86 -1.04
C HIS A 218 -3.65 0.72 0.46
N VAL A 219 -4.71 1.31 0.99
CA VAL A 219 -5.03 1.23 2.41
C VAL A 219 -6.05 0.12 2.62
N TYR A 220 -5.68 -0.89 3.39
CA TYR A 220 -6.52 -2.02 3.72
C TYR A 220 -7.18 -1.75 5.09
N PRO A 221 -8.51 -1.52 5.13
CA PRO A 221 -9.21 -1.32 6.39
C PRO A 221 -8.98 -2.53 7.30
N GLY A 222 -8.81 -2.26 8.60
CA GLY A 222 -8.41 -3.25 9.59
C GLY A 222 -9.04 -4.61 9.39
N SER A 223 -8.27 -5.49 8.79
CA SER A 223 -8.60 -6.90 8.71
C SER A 223 -8.05 -7.57 9.96
N LEU A 224 -8.95 -8.18 10.69
CA LEU A 224 -8.66 -9.15 11.73
C LEU A 224 -7.69 -10.23 11.24
#